data_541fdd1ae86362b846e317364ab0decb
#
_entry.id   541fdd1ae86362b846e317364ab0decb
#
_cell.length_a   1.000
_cell.length_b   1.000
_cell.length_c   1.000
_cell.angle_alpha   90.00
_cell.angle_beta   90.00
_cell.angle_gamma   90.00
#
_symmetry.space_group_name_H-M   'P 1'
#
loop_
_entity.id
_entity.type
_entity.pdbx_description
1 polymer ?
#
loop_
_entity_poly.entity_id
_entity_poly.type
_entity_poly.pdbx_seq_one_letter_code
_entity_poly.pdbx_strand_id
1 'polypeptide(L)'
;MRAAVLQLSSQGMSSTKFYNYIRIANKKGVKLLLLGEYILNPFFKELQSMSASMIKEQASHQIKILKELSSTYNMTIVAPIIIVKKKQVYKTIAKFAPASTSYYEQQILINYAHWNEEKFFANEIKPLQTPLVFKIDGFKFALISGFELHFDEIFQKLKNKNIDCLLVPSVSTFESYERWKALITTRAFTHNCYILRANRIGEYQDKEFTWNFYGDSILVSPNGELLTHLGNKEELMIVDMNHADVIASRRTWGFKEAINKRVL
;
A
#
# COMPACT_ATOMS: atom_id res chain seq x y z
N MET A 1 -2.93 10.47 -14.82
CA MET A 1 -3.00 9.07 -14.36
C MET A 1 -4.13 8.93 -13.36
N ARG A 2 -5.18 8.15 -13.71
CA ARG A 2 -6.33 7.95 -12.81
C ARG A 2 -6.13 6.72 -11.96
N ALA A 3 -6.09 6.90 -10.64
CA ALA A 3 -5.98 5.84 -9.66
C ALA A 3 -7.14 5.88 -8.66
N ALA A 4 -7.30 4.82 -7.89
CA ALA A 4 -8.26 4.79 -6.78
C ALA A 4 -7.67 4.09 -5.55
N VAL A 5 -8.17 4.49 -4.40
CA VAL A 5 -8.00 3.79 -3.13
C VAL A 5 -9.34 3.23 -2.71
N LEU A 6 -9.37 1.98 -2.34
CA LEU A 6 -10.54 1.35 -1.75
C LEU A 6 -10.29 1.14 -0.26
N GLN A 7 -10.96 1.95 0.55
CA GLN A 7 -10.96 1.88 2.01
C GLN A 7 -12.12 1.02 2.50
N LEU A 8 -11.80 -0.12 3.08
CA LEU A 8 -12.79 -1.09 3.58
C LEU A 8 -12.37 -1.62 4.96
N SER A 9 -13.31 -2.23 5.65
CA SER A 9 -13.05 -3.20 6.72
C SER A 9 -12.52 -4.50 6.12
N SER A 10 -12.09 -5.43 6.97
CA SER A 10 -11.70 -6.77 6.53
C SER A 10 -12.85 -7.45 5.78
N GLN A 11 -12.58 -7.97 4.59
CA GLN A 11 -13.55 -8.61 3.73
C GLN A 11 -13.44 -10.14 3.85
N GLY A 12 -14.59 -10.79 3.97
CA GLY A 12 -14.66 -12.25 3.85
C GLY A 12 -14.28 -12.75 2.45
N MET A 13 -14.27 -14.06 2.28
CA MET A 13 -13.85 -14.73 1.03
C MET A 13 -14.70 -14.35 -0.20
N SER A 14 -15.93 -13.89 0.00
CA SER A 14 -16.84 -13.45 -1.07
C SER A 14 -17.58 -12.20 -0.61
N SER A 15 -17.30 -11.08 -1.27
CA SER A 15 -17.94 -9.80 -0.95
C SER A 15 -18.50 -9.15 -2.22
N THR A 16 -19.83 -9.20 -2.38
CA THR A 16 -20.54 -8.48 -3.45
C THR A 16 -20.19 -7.00 -3.46
N LYS A 17 -19.99 -6.43 -2.28
CA LYS A 17 -19.60 -5.03 -2.10
C LYS A 17 -18.24 -4.72 -2.72
N PHE A 18 -17.26 -5.58 -2.51
CA PHE A 18 -15.92 -5.46 -3.11
C PHE A 18 -15.99 -5.45 -4.65
N TYR A 19 -16.73 -6.41 -5.24
CA TYR A 19 -16.94 -6.44 -6.69
C TYR A 19 -17.64 -5.20 -7.22
N ASN A 20 -18.62 -4.65 -6.50
CA ASN A 20 -19.31 -3.44 -6.90
C ASN A 20 -18.37 -2.23 -6.94
N TYR A 21 -17.49 -2.06 -5.96
CA TYR A 21 -16.50 -0.99 -5.97
C TYR A 21 -15.52 -1.12 -7.15
N ILE A 22 -15.06 -2.33 -7.46
CA ILE A 22 -14.19 -2.56 -8.62
C ILE A 22 -14.90 -2.21 -9.94
N ARG A 23 -16.17 -2.58 -10.08
CA ARG A 23 -16.98 -2.19 -11.25
C ARG A 23 -17.16 -0.68 -11.36
N ILE A 24 -17.37 0.02 -10.25
CA ILE A 24 -17.44 1.48 -10.21
C ILE A 24 -16.11 2.08 -10.64
N ALA A 25 -15.00 1.61 -10.09
CA ALA A 25 -13.65 2.06 -10.44
C ALA A 25 -13.40 1.90 -11.94
N ASN A 26 -13.72 0.73 -12.50
CA ASN A 26 -13.59 0.48 -13.94
C ASN A 26 -14.45 1.43 -14.80
N LYS A 27 -15.73 1.62 -14.46
CA LYS A 27 -16.63 2.56 -15.17
C LYS A 27 -16.12 4.00 -15.14
N LYS A 28 -15.38 4.37 -14.10
CA LYS A 28 -14.75 5.69 -13.96
C LYS A 28 -13.37 5.78 -14.62
N GLY A 29 -12.91 4.73 -15.31
CA GLY A 29 -11.65 4.72 -16.05
C GLY A 29 -10.40 4.62 -15.16
N VAL A 30 -10.53 4.07 -13.96
CA VAL A 30 -9.39 3.81 -13.04
C VAL A 30 -8.44 2.80 -13.67
N LYS A 31 -7.14 3.11 -13.68
CA LYS A 31 -6.07 2.24 -14.19
C LYS A 31 -5.31 1.52 -13.10
N LEU A 32 -5.33 2.06 -11.88
CA LEU A 32 -4.70 1.47 -10.69
C LEU A 32 -5.64 1.56 -9.50
N LEU A 33 -5.89 0.43 -8.85
CA LEU A 33 -6.62 0.33 -7.59
C LEU A 33 -5.68 -0.11 -6.48
N LEU A 34 -5.64 0.63 -5.38
CA LEU A 34 -4.84 0.36 -4.19
C LEU A 34 -5.74 -0.03 -3.01
N LEU A 35 -5.40 -1.13 -2.35
CA LEU A 35 -6.06 -1.60 -1.13
C LEU A 35 -5.16 -1.41 0.10
N GLY A 36 -5.76 -1.17 1.27
CA GLY A 36 -5.06 -1.14 2.55
C GLY A 36 -4.65 -2.53 3.05
N GLU A 37 -3.82 -2.55 4.08
CA GLU A 37 -3.40 -3.81 4.71
C GLU A 37 -4.57 -4.49 5.44
N TYR A 38 -4.58 -5.83 5.45
CA TYR A 38 -5.58 -6.66 6.13
C TYR A 38 -7.05 -6.41 5.70
N ILE A 39 -7.26 -5.95 4.46
CA ILE A 39 -8.60 -5.93 3.85
C ILE A 39 -8.97 -7.32 3.34
N LEU A 40 -8.03 -7.99 2.66
CA LEU A 40 -8.24 -9.30 2.05
C LEU A 40 -7.96 -10.48 2.99
N ASN A 41 -7.24 -10.24 4.06
CA ASN A 41 -6.92 -11.23 5.08
C ASN A 41 -7.35 -10.70 6.45
N PRO A 42 -7.65 -11.56 7.41
CA PRO A 42 -7.81 -11.17 8.80
C PRO A 42 -6.56 -10.46 9.34
N PHE A 43 -6.72 -9.70 10.41
CA PHE A 43 -5.60 -9.07 11.09
C PHE A 43 -4.61 -10.12 11.61
N PHE A 44 -3.31 -9.80 11.67
CA PHE A 44 -2.29 -10.81 11.98
C PHE A 44 -2.52 -11.54 13.31
N LYS A 45 -3.11 -10.87 14.30
CA LYS A 45 -3.46 -11.50 15.58
C LYS A 45 -4.55 -12.58 15.43
N GLU A 46 -5.49 -12.40 14.52
CA GLU A 46 -6.49 -13.42 14.16
C GLU A 46 -5.82 -14.57 13.39
N LEU A 47 -4.89 -14.26 12.47
CA LEU A 47 -4.15 -15.25 11.71
C LEU A 47 -3.31 -16.18 12.58
N GLN A 48 -2.85 -15.73 13.76
CA GLN A 48 -2.10 -16.55 14.72
C GLN A 48 -2.88 -17.77 15.22
N SER A 49 -4.21 -17.70 15.23
CA SER A 49 -5.08 -18.82 15.60
C SER A 49 -5.42 -19.77 14.45
N MET A 50 -5.02 -19.42 13.21
CA MET A 50 -5.34 -20.20 12.01
C MET A 50 -4.19 -21.12 11.60
N SER A 51 -4.54 -22.28 11.05
CA SER A 51 -3.53 -23.16 10.45
C SER A 51 -2.97 -22.57 9.16
N ALA A 52 -1.70 -22.86 8.86
CA ALA A 52 -1.07 -22.43 7.60
C ALA A 52 -1.83 -22.93 6.35
N SER A 53 -2.51 -24.08 6.43
CA SER A 53 -3.35 -24.59 5.33
C SER A 53 -4.57 -23.71 5.08
N MET A 54 -5.28 -23.28 6.14
CA MET A 54 -6.42 -22.36 6.02
C MET A 54 -6.00 -21.01 5.44
N ILE A 55 -4.89 -20.44 5.95
CA ILE A 55 -4.35 -19.16 5.43
C ILE A 55 -4.00 -19.31 3.95
N LYS A 56 -3.36 -20.44 3.56
CA LYS A 56 -3.02 -20.72 2.16
C LYS A 56 -4.22 -20.82 1.25
N GLU A 57 -5.28 -21.50 1.70
CA GLU A 57 -6.52 -21.65 0.93
C GLU A 57 -7.18 -20.28 0.69
N GLN A 58 -7.37 -19.49 1.74
CA GLN A 58 -7.91 -18.13 1.64
C GLN A 58 -7.08 -17.25 0.70
N ALA A 59 -5.75 -17.23 0.87
CA ALA A 59 -4.86 -16.45 0.03
C ALA A 59 -4.91 -16.88 -1.45
N SER A 60 -4.94 -18.18 -1.71
CA SER A 60 -5.02 -18.72 -3.07
C SER A 60 -6.32 -18.33 -3.77
N HIS A 61 -7.43 -18.37 -3.04
CA HIS A 61 -8.74 -17.92 -3.54
C HIS A 61 -8.72 -16.42 -3.89
N GLN A 62 -8.22 -15.57 -3.00
CA GLN A 62 -8.12 -14.13 -3.23
C GLN A 62 -7.19 -13.79 -4.41
N ILE A 63 -6.04 -14.47 -4.50
CA ILE A 63 -5.11 -14.29 -5.62
C ILE A 63 -5.78 -14.62 -6.96
N LYS A 64 -6.53 -15.72 -7.02
CA LYS A 64 -7.29 -16.10 -8.24
C LYS A 64 -8.28 -15.00 -8.63
N ILE A 65 -9.10 -14.56 -7.70
CA ILE A 65 -10.09 -13.48 -7.92
C ILE A 65 -9.41 -12.20 -8.42
N LEU A 66 -8.35 -11.75 -7.76
CA LEU A 66 -7.69 -10.50 -8.12
C LEU A 66 -7.02 -10.56 -9.50
N LYS A 67 -6.48 -11.71 -9.89
CA LYS A 67 -5.97 -11.94 -11.24
C LYS A 67 -7.08 -11.84 -12.29
N GLU A 68 -8.20 -12.51 -12.05
CA GLU A 68 -9.37 -12.48 -12.93
C GLU A 68 -9.92 -11.06 -13.07
N LEU A 69 -10.08 -10.32 -11.95
CA LEU A 69 -10.58 -8.94 -11.97
C LEU A 69 -9.63 -7.99 -12.68
N SER A 70 -8.31 -8.12 -12.43
CA SER A 70 -7.29 -7.31 -13.11
C SER A 70 -7.32 -7.53 -14.62
N SER A 71 -7.42 -8.76 -15.08
CA SER A 71 -7.51 -9.11 -16.50
C SER A 71 -8.83 -8.63 -17.11
N THR A 72 -9.97 -8.93 -16.46
CA THR A 72 -11.32 -8.58 -16.96
C THR A 72 -11.51 -7.08 -17.14
N TYR A 73 -11.00 -6.29 -16.21
CA TYR A 73 -11.20 -4.83 -16.20
C TYR A 73 -10.00 -4.06 -16.75
N ASN A 74 -8.98 -4.73 -17.23
CA ASN A 74 -7.73 -4.10 -17.73
C ASN A 74 -7.20 -3.03 -16.75
N MET A 75 -7.16 -3.39 -15.46
CA MET A 75 -6.81 -2.51 -14.34
C MET A 75 -5.75 -3.17 -13.48
N THR A 76 -4.69 -2.43 -13.13
CA THR A 76 -3.72 -2.90 -12.14
C THR A 76 -4.31 -2.81 -10.74
N ILE A 77 -4.28 -3.90 -9.98
CA ILE A 77 -4.72 -3.95 -8.58
C ILE A 77 -3.49 -4.20 -7.70
N VAL A 78 -3.27 -3.32 -6.75
CA VAL A 78 -2.21 -3.45 -5.73
C VAL A 78 -2.87 -3.76 -4.40
N ALA A 79 -2.56 -4.91 -3.84
CA ALA A 79 -3.20 -5.40 -2.64
C ALA A 79 -2.20 -6.13 -1.71
N PRO A 80 -2.12 -5.74 -0.43
CA PRO A 80 -1.48 -6.55 0.60
C PRO A 80 -2.17 -7.91 0.69
N ILE A 81 -1.36 -8.96 0.69
CA ILE A 81 -1.86 -10.32 0.78
C ILE A 81 -0.86 -11.20 1.53
N ILE A 82 -1.39 -12.07 2.36
CA ILE A 82 -0.60 -13.03 3.12
C ILE A 82 -0.42 -14.28 2.25
N ILE A 83 0.82 -14.71 2.06
CA ILE A 83 1.13 -15.93 1.30
C ILE A 83 1.77 -16.98 2.18
N VAL A 84 1.62 -18.25 1.80
CA VAL A 84 2.22 -19.38 2.52
C VAL A 84 3.16 -20.14 1.59
N LYS A 85 4.44 -20.25 1.99
CA LYS A 85 5.47 -21.04 1.30
C LYS A 85 6.05 -22.06 2.30
N LYS A 86 6.09 -23.34 1.97
CA LYS A 86 6.66 -24.38 2.85
C LYS A 86 6.12 -24.36 4.29
N LYS A 87 4.82 -24.14 4.47
CA LYS A 87 4.11 -23.99 5.76
C LYS A 87 4.46 -22.72 6.56
N GLN A 88 5.29 -21.84 6.05
CA GLN A 88 5.61 -20.56 6.65
C GLN A 88 4.77 -19.45 6.03
N VAL A 89 4.40 -18.46 6.83
CA VAL A 89 3.48 -17.37 6.49
C VAL A 89 4.29 -16.11 6.22
N TYR A 90 4.03 -15.44 5.10
CA TYR A 90 4.77 -14.25 4.67
C TYR A 90 3.83 -13.08 4.43
N LYS A 91 4.21 -11.91 4.93
CA LYS A 91 3.53 -10.65 4.66
C LYS A 91 4.04 -10.06 3.36
N THR A 92 3.15 -9.92 2.39
CA THR A 92 3.49 -9.44 1.04
C THR A 92 2.50 -8.42 0.53
N ILE A 93 2.89 -7.70 -0.50
CA ILE A 93 1.99 -6.87 -1.31
C ILE A 93 2.09 -7.38 -2.73
N ALA A 94 0.97 -7.74 -3.33
CA ALA A 94 0.90 -8.19 -4.70
C ALA A 94 0.45 -7.06 -5.63
N LYS A 95 1.09 -6.97 -6.79
CA LYS A 95 0.65 -6.18 -7.93
C LYS A 95 0.08 -7.14 -8.97
N PHE A 96 -1.21 -7.09 -9.19
CA PHE A 96 -1.92 -7.82 -10.24
C PHE A 96 -2.11 -6.86 -11.42
N ALA A 97 -1.38 -7.07 -12.49
CA ALA A 97 -1.59 -6.41 -13.77
C ALA A 97 -2.30 -7.38 -14.73
N PRO A 98 -2.98 -6.92 -15.79
CA PRO A 98 -3.79 -7.76 -16.67
C PRO A 98 -3.09 -9.03 -17.18
N ALA A 99 -1.78 -8.96 -17.46
CA ALA A 99 -0.99 -10.08 -17.98
C ALA A 99 0.10 -10.59 -17.02
N SER A 100 0.24 -10.01 -15.82
CA SER A 100 1.35 -10.37 -14.93
C SER A 100 1.01 -10.16 -13.45
N THR A 101 1.70 -10.90 -12.59
CA THR A 101 1.64 -10.71 -11.14
C THR A 101 3.05 -10.59 -10.59
N SER A 102 3.27 -9.59 -9.75
CA SER A 102 4.54 -9.40 -9.04
C SER A 102 4.27 -9.28 -7.54
N TYR A 103 5.20 -9.74 -6.74
CA TYR A 103 5.09 -9.69 -5.28
C TYR A 103 6.22 -8.86 -4.70
N TYR A 104 5.89 -8.05 -3.73
CA TYR A 104 6.83 -7.37 -2.86
C TYR A 104 6.69 -7.95 -1.45
N GLU A 105 7.70 -8.64 -0.99
CA GLU A 105 7.77 -9.13 0.37
C GLU A 105 8.19 -7.98 1.28
N GLN A 106 7.37 -7.65 2.28
CA GLN A 106 7.67 -6.55 3.20
C GLN A 106 9.00 -6.81 3.89
N GLN A 107 9.91 -5.84 3.87
CA GLN A 107 11.28 -6.00 4.31
C GLN A 107 11.47 -5.65 5.79
N ILE A 108 10.68 -4.73 6.31
CA ILE A 108 10.73 -4.29 7.72
C ILE A 108 9.36 -4.51 8.33
N LEU A 109 9.26 -5.46 9.23
CA LEU A 109 8.04 -5.79 9.96
C LEU A 109 7.95 -5.03 11.29
N ILE A 110 6.73 -4.84 11.77
CA ILE A 110 6.49 -4.23 13.09
C ILE A 110 6.92 -5.21 14.18
N ASN A 111 7.70 -4.73 15.17
CA ASN A 111 8.19 -5.53 16.31
C ASN A 111 7.92 -4.87 17.67
N TYR A 112 6.83 -4.11 17.79
CA TYR A 112 6.42 -3.54 19.08
C TYR A 112 5.94 -4.62 20.05
N ALA A 113 6.03 -4.37 21.35
CA ALA A 113 5.57 -5.31 22.37
C ALA A 113 4.10 -5.74 22.18
N HIS A 114 3.24 -4.79 21.85
CA HIS A 114 1.81 -5.00 21.64
C HIS A 114 1.44 -5.36 20.19
N TRP A 115 2.35 -5.15 19.22
CA TRP A 115 2.17 -5.42 17.81
C TRP A 115 3.46 -6.01 17.23
N ASN A 116 3.61 -7.32 17.30
CA ASN A 116 4.83 -7.99 16.86
C ASN A 116 4.57 -8.91 15.66
N GLU A 117 4.74 -8.37 14.48
CA GLU A 117 4.64 -9.10 13.22
C GLU A 117 5.86 -9.98 12.94
N GLU A 118 7.06 -9.56 13.38
CA GLU A 118 8.30 -10.33 13.20
C GLU A 118 8.26 -11.72 13.85
N LYS A 119 7.53 -11.87 14.96
CA LYS A 119 7.36 -13.17 15.60
C LYS A 119 6.42 -14.11 14.86
N PHE A 120 5.57 -13.57 13.99
CA PHE A 120 4.55 -14.35 13.30
C PHE A 120 4.90 -14.63 11.83
N PHE A 121 5.36 -13.61 11.11
CA PHE A 121 5.71 -13.75 9.70
C PHE A 121 7.16 -14.22 9.51
N ALA A 122 7.37 -15.06 8.52
CA ALA A 122 8.68 -15.61 8.19
C ALA A 122 9.47 -14.77 7.17
N ASN A 123 9.13 -13.48 7.04
CA ASN A 123 9.88 -12.54 6.20
C ASN A 123 11.33 -12.43 6.71
N GLU A 124 12.30 -12.64 5.82
CA GLU A 124 13.71 -12.69 6.18
C GLU A 124 14.26 -11.32 6.54
N ILE A 125 15.03 -11.23 7.65
CA ILE A 125 15.85 -10.09 7.98
C ILE A 125 17.12 -10.17 7.13
N LYS A 126 17.20 -9.33 6.10
CA LYS A 126 18.31 -9.29 5.13
C LYS A 126 18.60 -7.85 4.69
N PRO A 127 19.75 -7.59 4.03
CA PRO A 127 20.05 -6.27 3.49
C PRO A 127 18.92 -5.76 2.60
N LEU A 128 18.50 -4.51 2.83
CA LEU A 128 17.37 -3.89 2.13
C LEU A 128 17.56 -3.89 0.62
N GLN A 129 16.57 -4.35 -0.08
CA GLN A 129 16.49 -4.35 -1.54
C GLN A 129 15.68 -3.15 -2.04
N THR A 130 15.84 -2.81 -3.31
CA THR A 130 14.98 -1.81 -3.94
C THR A 130 13.52 -2.27 -3.88
N PRO A 131 12.59 -1.46 -3.36
CA PRO A 131 11.17 -1.74 -3.43
C PRO A 131 10.68 -1.99 -4.86
N LEU A 132 9.53 -2.63 -5.00
CA LEU A 132 8.95 -2.93 -6.31
C LEU A 132 8.64 -1.62 -7.07
N VAL A 133 9.26 -1.45 -8.24
CA VAL A 133 9.04 -0.32 -9.13
C VAL A 133 8.41 -0.81 -10.44
N PHE A 134 7.39 -0.10 -10.92
CA PHE A 134 6.70 -0.43 -12.18
C PHE A 134 6.11 0.81 -12.86
N LYS A 135 5.62 0.65 -14.09
CA LYS A 135 4.98 1.73 -14.86
C LYS A 135 3.59 1.33 -15.31
N ILE A 136 2.71 2.33 -15.37
CA ILE A 136 1.40 2.24 -16.03
C ILE A 136 1.26 3.52 -16.87
N ASP A 137 1.07 3.39 -18.17
CA ASP A 137 0.89 4.50 -19.12
C ASP A 137 1.98 5.60 -18.97
N GLY A 138 3.24 5.17 -18.77
CA GLY A 138 4.38 6.07 -18.61
C GLY A 138 4.57 6.61 -17.17
N PHE A 139 3.56 6.58 -16.32
CA PHE A 139 3.63 7.02 -14.93
C PHE A 139 4.31 5.95 -14.06
N LYS A 140 5.36 6.33 -13.34
CA LYS A 140 6.20 5.40 -12.59
C LYS A 140 5.84 5.34 -11.12
N PHE A 141 5.56 4.15 -10.65
CA PHE A 141 5.21 3.85 -9.25
C PHE A 141 6.31 3.12 -8.53
N ALA A 142 6.44 3.35 -7.22
CA ALA A 142 7.08 2.44 -6.29
C ALA A 142 6.07 1.99 -5.23
N LEU A 143 6.32 0.83 -4.64
CA LEU A 143 5.44 0.20 -3.67
C LEU A 143 6.21 -0.16 -2.40
N ILE A 144 5.74 0.34 -1.25
CA ILE A 144 6.23 -0.02 0.09
C ILE A 144 5.05 -0.25 1.03
N SER A 145 5.25 -0.94 2.15
CA SER A 145 4.21 -1.02 3.18
C SER A 145 4.17 0.24 4.05
N GLY A 146 3.06 0.45 4.77
CA GLY A 146 2.89 1.61 5.64
C GLY A 146 4.04 1.79 6.63
N PHE A 147 4.45 0.73 7.31
CA PHE A 147 5.52 0.80 8.30
C PHE A 147 6.88 1.20 7.71
N GLU A 148 7.16 0.77 6.49
CA GLU A 148 8.42 1.07 5.78
C GLU A 148 8.59 2.56 5.44
N LEU A 149 7.50 3.36 5.49
CA LEU A 149 7.55 4.81 5.28
C LEU A 149 8.42 5.55 6.32
N HIS A 150 8.65 4.94 7.49
CA HIS A 150 9.44 5.55 8.58
C HIS A 150 10.96 5.52 8.32
N PHE A 151 11.45 4.66 7.44
CA PHE A 151 12.88 4.34 7.31
C PHE A 151 13.51 5.04 6.10
N ASP A 152 14.50 5.90 6.34
CA ASP A 152 15.25 6.63 5.31
C ASP A 152 15.98 5.69 4.36
N GLU A 153 16.43 4.54 4.85
CA GLU A 153 17.14 3.51 4.10
C GLU A 153 16.31 2.97 2.92
N ILE A 154 15.00 2.87 3.08
CA ILE A 154 14.08 2.49 2.00
C ILE A 154 14.08 3.58 0.90
N PHE A 155 14.06 4.84 1.30
CA PHE A 155 14.09 5.96 0.35
C PHE A 155 15.43 6.10 -0.36
N GLN A 156 16.54 5.75 0.30
CA GLN A 156 17.85 5.67 -0.35
C GLN A 156 17.85 4.65 -1.51
N LYS A 157 17.18 3.51 -1.36
CA LYS A 157 17.01 2.52 -2.45
C LYS A 157 16.17 3.05 -3.62
N LEU A 158 15.31 4.04 -3.37
CA LEU A 158 14.45 4.67 -4.39
C LEU A 158 15.06 5.92 -5.03
N LYS A 159 16.12 6.51 -4.45
CA LYS A 159 16.73 7.79 -4.84
C LYS A 159 16.92 7.96 -6.36
N ASN A 160 17.40 6.93 -7.04
CA ASN A 160 17.70 6.98 -8.48
C ASN A 160 16.59 6.40 -9.37
N LYS A 161 15.44 6.04 -8.81
CA LYS A 161 14.35 5.40 -9.57
C LYS A 161 13.44 6.39 -10.28
N ASN A 162 13.47 7.69 -9.92
CA ASN A 162 12.62 8.74 -10.49
C ASN A 162 11.14 8.34 -10.47
N ILE A 163 10.63 7.95 -9.31
CA ILE A 163 9.23 7.55 -9.14
C ILE A 163 8.32 8.77 -9.16
N ASP A 164 7.17 8.66 -9.80
CA ASP A 164 6.17 9.73 -9.86
C ASP A 164 5.16 9.63 -8.71
N CYS A 165 4.90 8.41 -8.23
CA CYS A 165 4.04 8.16 -7.08
C CYS A 165 4.56 6.99 -6.25
N LEU A 166 4.55 7.16 -4.93
CA LEU A 166 4.76 6.11 -3.95
C LEU A 166 3.39 5.57 -3.50
N LEU A 167 3.17 4.27 -3.65
CA LEU A 167 2.00 3.57 -3.17
C LEU A 167 2.27 3.02 -1.78
N VAL A 168 1.40 3.34 -0.82
CA VAL A 168 1.59 3.02 0.59
C VAL A 168 0.32 2.35 1.15
N PRO A 169 0.09 1.06 0.86
CA PRO A 169 -0.90 0.32 1.62
C PRO A 169 -0.49 0.27 3.09
N SER A 170 -1.44 0.50 3.97
CA SER A 170 -1.20 0.62 5.41
C SER A 170 -2.36 0.11 6.25
N VAL A 171 -2.08 -0.09 7.51
CA VAL A 171 -3.05 -0.28 8.57
C VAL A 171 -2.62 0.59 9.74
N SER A 172 -3.48 1.48 10.19
CA SER A 172 -3.17 2.42 11.27
C SER A 172 -4.26 2.44 12.31
N THR A 173 -3.83 2.49 13.55
CA THR A 173 -4.67 2.51 14.74
C THR A 173 -4.08 3.49 15.76
N PHE A 174 -4.70 3.62 16.94
CA PHE A 174 -4.29 4.56 17.99
C PHE A 174 -4.21 6.00 17.46
N GLU A 175 -4.75 6.96 17.89
CA GLU A 175 -4.77 8.38 17.53
C GLU A 175 -3.50 8.91 16.83
N SER A 176 -3.13 8.29 15.70
CA SER A 176 -1.86 8.54 15.00
C SER A 176 -2.01 9.40 13.74
N TYR A 177 -3.18 10.00 13.51
CA TYR A 177 -3.52 10.77 12.30
C TYR A 177 -2.49 11.84 11.97
N GLU A 178 -2.19 12.73 12.92
CA GLU A 178 -1.32 13.88 12.66
C GLU A 178 0.13 13.43 12.40
N ARG A 179 0.58 12.36 13.07
CA ARG A 179 1.91 11.79 12.82
C ARG A 179 2.00 11.21 11.40
N TRP A 180 0.95 10.50 10.96
CA TRP A 180 0.91 9.97 9.60
C TRP A 180 0.85 11.07 8.55
N LYS A 181 0.03 12.11 8.73
CA LYS A 181 -0.04 13.26 7.83
C LYS A 181 1.33 13.94 7.73
N ALA A 182 1.95 14.27 8.85
CA ALA A 182 3.27 14.90 8.88
C ALA A 182 4.33 14.06 8.14
N LEU A 183 4.36 12.74 8.40
CA LEU A 183 5.31 11.83 7.74
C LEU A 183 5.07 11.77 6.22
N ILE A 184 3.83 11.58 5.79
CA ILE A 184 3.48 11.44 4.37
C ILE A 184 3.77 12.73 3.61
N THR A 185 3.36 13.89 4.14
CA THR A 185 3.59 15.19 3.50
C THR A 185 5.08 15.50 3.38
N THR A 186 5.86 15.23 4.44
CA THR A 186 7.32 15.39 4.42
C THR A 186 7.97 14.49 3.37
N ARG A 187 7.59 13.21 3.31
CA ARG A 187 8.15 12.26 2.33
C ARG A 187 7.78 12.64 0.89
N ALA A 188 6.53 13.07 0.64
CA ALA A 188 6.11 13.52 -0.68
C ALA A 188 6.93 14.72 -1.15
N PHE A 189 7.09 15.74 -0.30
CA PHE A 189 7.85 16.94 -0.59
C PHE A 189 9.35 16.65 -0.81
N THR A 190 9.99 15.96 0.12
CA THR A 190 11.44 15.72 0.06
C THR A 190 11.86 14.81 -1.10
N HIS A 191 10.94 14.00 -1.64
CA HIS A 191 11.18 13.11 -2.78
C HIS A 191 10.53 13.59 -4.09
N ASN A 192 9.81 14.72 -4.07
CA ASN A 192 9.11 15.32 -5.22
C ASN A 192 8.29 14.28 -5.99
N CYS A 193 7.46 13.53 -5.29
CA CYS A 193 6.55 12.55 -5.86
C CYS A 193 5.20 12.57 -5.12
N TYR A 194 4.14 12.14 -5.80
CA TYR A 194 2.89 11.86 -5.12
C TYR A 194 3.06 10.74 -4.09
N ILE A 195 2.30 10.81 -3.00
CA ILE A 195 2.09 9.64 -2.14
C ILE A 195 0.60 9.33 -2.08
N LEU A 196 0.26 8.10 -2.47
CA LEU A 196 -1.08 7.57 -2.38
C LEU A 196 -1.09 6.49 -1.30
N ARG A 197 -1.70 6.81 -0.16
CA ARG A 197 -1.85 5.89 0.97
C ARG A 197 -3.25 5.29 0.97
N ALA A 198 -3.33 3.97 1.06
CA ALA A 198 -4.56 3.24 1.34
C ALA A 198 -4.53 2.72 2.77
N ASN A 199 -5.52 3.06 3.56
CA ASN A 199 -5.70 2.54 4.91
C ASN A 199 -7.00 1.73 5.00
N ARG A 200 -7.17 0.96 6.07
CA ARG A 200 -8.41 0.22 6.35
C ARG A 200 -9.21 0.87 7.46
N ILE A 201 -10.45 0.46 7.57
CA ILE A 201 -11.34 0.73 8.71
C ILE A 201 -11.72 -0.57 9.42
N GLY A 202 -12.51 -0.45 10.48
CA GLY A 202 -13.02 -1.56 11.28
C GLY A 202 -12.28 -1.68 12.60
N GLU A 203 -12.50 -2.76 13.28
CA GLU A 203 -11.90 -3.02 14.59
C GLU A 203 -11.41 -4.46 14.72
N TYR A 204 -10.53 -4.67 15.66
CA TYR A 204 -10.16 -5.97 16.20
C TYR A 204 -10.08 -5.85 17.71
N GLN A 205 -10.65 -6.79 18.42
CA GLN A 205 -10.63 -6.83 19.89
C GLN A 205 -9.95 -8.12 20.36
N ASP A 206 -8.99 -7.98 21.25
CA ASP A 206 -8.46 -9.08 22.05
C ASP A 206 -8.84 -8.86 23.53
N LYS A 207 -8.25 -9.66 24.44
CA LYS A 207 -8.56 -9.58 25.87
C LYS A 207 -8.05 -8.29 26.54
N GLU A 208 -7.08 -7.63 25.93
CA GLU A 208 -6.36 -6.51 26.54
C GLU A 208 -6.66 -5.19 25.82
N PHE A 209 -6.89 -5.23 24.50
CA PHE A 209 -6.99 -4.05 23.66
C PHE A 209 -8.12 -4.12 22.66
N THR A 210 -8.74 -2.98 22.40
CA THR A 210 -9.56 -2.73 21.22
C THR A 210 -8.75 -1.92 20.21
N TRP A 211 -8.59 -2.47 19.01
CA TRP A 211 -7.83 -1.89 17.91
C TRP A 211 -8.78 -1.25 16.91
N ASN A 212 -8.94 0.06 16.98
CA ASN A 212 -9.76 0.79 16.03
C ASN A 212 -8.92 1.21 14.83
N PHE A 213 -9.25 0.71 13.66
CA PHE A 213 -8.64 1.11 12.39
C PHE A 213 -9.47 2.24 11.80
N TYR A 214 -8.89 3.42 11.72
CA TYR A 214 -9.63 4.66 11.55
C TYR A 214 -9.79 5.15 10.11
N GLY A 215 -9.26 4.45 9.10
CA GLY A 215 -9.30 4.91 7.72
C GLY A 215 -8.28 6.00 7.44
N ASP A 216 -8.71 7.18 6.97
CA ASP A 216 -7.84 8.30 6.59
C ASP A 216 -6.88 7.91 5.45
N SER A 217 -7.42 7.28 4.38
CA SER A 217 -6.69 7.13 3.13
C SER A 217 -6.44 8.48 2.50
N ILE A 218 -5.24 8.74 1.95
CA ILE A 218 -4.75 10.08 1.63
C ILE A 218 -4.07 10.11 0.26
N LEU A 219 -4.26 11.19 -0.50
CA LEU A 219 -3.38 11.61 -1.59
C LEU A 219 -2.65 12.91 -1.21
N VAL A 220 -1.34 12.89 -1.33
CA VAL A 220 -0.47 14.07 -1.14
C VAL A 220 0.25 14.38 -2.45
N SER A 221 0.36 15.68 -2.78
CA SER A 221 1.05 16.20 -3.96
C SER A 221 2.57 16.09 -3.85
N PRO A 222 3.32 16.22 -4.97
CA PRO A 222 4.79 16.29 -4.95
C PRO A 222 5.37 17.49 -4.16
N ASN A 223 4.53 18.47 -3.84
CA ASN A 223 4.90 19.63 -3.01
C ASN A 223 4.55 19.44 -1.52
N GLY A 224 4.04 18.26 -1.13
CA GLY A 224 3.66 17.98 0.25
C GLY A 224 2.27 18.49 0.64
N GLU A 225 1.43 18.88 -0.32
CA GLU A 225 0.08 19.37 -0.07
C GLU A 225 -0.90 18.21 0.04
N LEU A 226 -1.74 18.21 1.06
CA LEU A 226 -2.85 17.26 1.18
C LEU A 226 -3.92 17.60 0.14
N LEU A 227 -4.03 16.79 -0.92
CA LEU A 227 -4.99 17.02 -1.99
C LEU A 227 -6.39 16.50 -1.65
N THR A 228 -6.45 15.33 -1.06
CA THR A 228 -7.72 14.71 -0.63
C THR A 228 -7.46 13.61 0.39
N HIS A 229 -8.44 13.35 1.23
CA HIS A 229 -8.42 12.22 2.17
C HIS A 229 -9.83 11.69 2.41
N LEU A 230 -9.92 10.45 2.91
CA LEU A 230 -11.16 9.84 3.36
C LEU A 230 -11.33 10.01 4.87
N GLY A 231 -12.58 9.90 5.34
CA GLY A 231 -12.90 9.79 6.76
C GLY A 231 -12.79 8.33 7.26
N ASN A 232 -13.68 7.97 8.17
CA ASN A 232 -13.71 6.68 8.83
C ASN A 232 -14.80 5.73 8.28
N LYS A 233 -15.23 5.93 7.02
CA LYS A 233 -16.26 5.10 6.36
C LYS A 233 -15.65 4.26 5.26
N GLU A 234 -16.39 3.21 4.87
CA GLU A 234 -16.08 2.44 3.66
C GLU A 234 -16.34 3.28 2.43
N GLU A 235 -15.30 3.51 1.62
CA GLU A 235 -15.38 4.42 0.50
C GLU A 235 -14.35 4.10 -0.58
N LEU A 236 -14.69 4.46 -1.82
CA LEU A 236 -13.79 4.45 -2.97
C LEU A 236 -13.37 5.89 -3.29
N MET A 237 -12.13 6.24 -3.02
CA MET A 237 -11.52 7.51 -3.41
C MET A 237 -10.92 7.39 -4.80
N ILE A 238 -11.38 8.19 -5.76
CA ILE A 238 -10.83 8.25 -7.12
C ILE A 238 -10.03 9.54 -7.25
N VAL A 239 -8.81 9.43 -7.76
CA VAL A 239 -7.87 10.55 -7.85
C VAL A 239 -7.24 10.62 -9.24
N ASP A 240 -6.98 11.84 -9.70
CA ASP A 240 -6.20 12.11 -10.90
C ASP A 240 -4.84 12.70 -10.52
N MET A 241 -3.77 12.09 -10.99
CA MET A 241 -2.39 12.53 -10.80
C MET A 241 -1.81 12.96 -12.15
N ASN A 242 -1.11 14.10 -12.18
CA ASN A 242 -0.54 14.65 -13.39
C ASN A 242 0.99 14.55 -13.35
N HIS A 243 1.59 14.02 -14.42
CA HIS A 243 3.04 13.94 -14.53
C HIS A 243 3.70 15.34 -14.55
N ALA A 244 3.00 16.35 -15.07
CA ALA A 244 3.48 17.72 -15.08
C ALA A 244 3.75 18.29 -13.69
N ASP A 245 2.93 17.92 -12.68
CA ASP A 245 3.10 18.39 -11.30
C ASP A 245 4.40 17.84 -10.69
N VAL A 246 4.73 16.58 -11.00
CA VAL A 246 5.98 15.94 -10.57
C VAL A 246 7.19 16.64 -11.19
N ILE A 247 7.11 16.94 -12.48
CA ILE A 247 8.18 17.64 -13.22
C ILE A 247 8.36 19.06 -12.66
N ALA A 248 7.25 19.78 -12.44
CA ALA A 248 7.27 21.14 -11.90
C ALA A 248 7.90 21.18 -10.50
N SER A 249 7.47 20.27 -9.60
CA SER A 249 8.03 20.17 -8.26
C SER A 249 9.54 19.88 -8.28
N ARG A 250 10.00 18.94 -9.10
CA ARG A 250 11.42 18.61 -9.25
C ARG A 250 12.23 19.80 -9.77
N ARG A 251 11.68 20.55 -10.73
CA ARG A 251 12.34 21.77 -11.27
C ARG A 251 12.43 22.86 -10.23
N THR A 252 11.35 23.10 -9.48
CA THR A 252 11.28 24.17 -8.48
C THR A 252 12.25 23.93 -7.32
N TRP A 253 12.28 22.73 -6.79
CA TRP A 253 13.03 22.44 -5.56
C TRP A 253 14.45 21.92 -5.80
N GLY A 254 14.72 21.22 -6.89
CA GLY A 254 16.06 20.77 -7.30
C GLY A 254 16.81 19.92 -6.27
N PHE A 255 16.14 19.24 -5.34
CA PHE A 255 16.79 18.49 -4.25
C PHE A 255 17.73 17.40 -4.78
N LYS A 256 17.33 16.70 -5.85
CA LYS A 256 18.11 15.64 -6.45
C LYS A 256 19.38 16.19 -7.11
N GLU A 257 19.27 17.27 -7.83
CA GLU A 257 20.38 17.95 -8.49
C GLU A 257 21.39 18.47 -7.46
N ALA A 258 20.88 19.04 -6.35
CA ALA A 258 21.73 19.54 -5.27
C ALA A 258 22.59 18.46 -4.64
N ILE A 259 22.04 17.25 -4.41
CA ILE A 259 22.78 16.14 -3.80
C ILE A 259 23.69 15.44 -4.81
N ASN A 260 23.28 15.31 -6.08
CA ASN A 260 24.09 14.64 -7.10
C ASN A 260 25.42 15.36 -7.37
N LYS A 261 25.47 16.68 -7.20
CA LYS A 261 26.71 17.48 -7.28
C LYS A 261 27.73 17.17 -6.18
N ARG A 262 27.35 16.39 -5.14
CA ARG A 262 28.18 16.10 -3.95
C ARG A 262 28.57 14.62 -3.83
N VAL A 263 28.02 13.79 -4.68
CA VAL A 263 28.21 12.31 -4.64
C VAL A 263 29.11 11.84 -5.79
N LEU A 264 29.74 12.78 -6.49
CA LEU A 264 30.76 12.50 -7.54
C LEU A 264 32.12 12.27 -6.90
#